data_9667a3e6aeba199505908fe0c8f9516b
#
_entry.id   9667a3e6aeba199505908fe0c8f9516b
#
_cell.length_a   1.000
_cell.length_b   1.000
_cell.length_c   1.000
_cell.angle_alpha   90.00
_cell.angle_beta   90.00
_cell.angle_gamma   90.00
#
_symmetry.space_group_name_H-M   'P 1'
#
loop_
_entity.id
_entity.type
_entity.pdbx_description
1 polymer ?
#
loop_
_entity_poly.entity_id
_entity_poly.type
_entity_poly.pdbx_seq_one_letter_code
_entity_poly.pdbx_strand_id
1 'polypeptide(L)'
;MRSQRRVAFCTSCGSQVSGGASFCSHCGAAQPRPANAQYSDFLDGLSDRAACILCYIPVFGVIPAIVLLATHRFRANVRVRFNAFQAVYLFVAWLIVSSAMPVLMLTVPGWGLEHLFVLVLKLVLFCCWIYLLVKAAQEQEVRLPVIGDLAARSTSEQL
;
A
#
# COMPACT_ATOMS: atom_id res chain seq x y z
N MET A 1 9.02 6.63 -25.74
CA MET A 1 7.88 7.41 -25.26
C MET A 1 8.38 8.75 -24.76
N ARG A 2 7.98 9.84 -25.38
CA ARG A 2 8.43 11.19 -25.00
C ARG A 2 7.72 11.58 -23.69
N SER A 3 8.50 11.71 -22.61
CA SER A 3 8.03 12.33 -21.37
C SER A 3 7.45 13.72 -21.71
N GLN A 4 6.15 13.90 -21.56
CA GLN A 4 5.52 15.22 -21.64
C GLN A 4 6.08 16.05 -20.49
N ARG A 5 7.06 16.90 -20.78
CA ARG A 5 7.55 17.91 -19.83
C ARG A 5 6.37 18.83 -19.50
N ARG A 6 5.84 18.70 -18.30
CA ARG A 6 4.86 19.66 -17.79
C ARG A 6 5.52 21.03 -17.75
N VAL A 7 5.00 21.95 -18.52
CA VAL A 7 5.45 23.33 -18.55
C VAL A 7 4.71 24.05 -17.44
N ALA A 8 5.42 24.72 -16.56
CA ALA A 8 4.89 25.59 -15.53
C ALA A 8 5.30 27.03 -15.81
N PHE A 9 4.60 28.00 -15.24
CA PHE A 9 4.93 29.41 -15.37
C PHE A 9 5.43 29.95 -14.03
N CYS A 10 6.43 30.82 -14.09
CA CYS A 10 6.97 31.49 -12.90
C CYS A 10 5.90 32.34 -12.22
N THR A 11 5.74 32.21 -10.92
CA THR A 11 4.77 32.97 -10.13
C THR A 11 5.11 34.45 -10.00
N SER A 12 6.37 34.82 -10.27
CA SER A 12 6.85 36.20 -10.13
C SER A 12 6.95 36.97 -11.47
N CYS A 13 7.42 36.33 -12.56
CA CYS A 13 7.65 36.98 -13.83
C CYS A 13 6.87 36.38 -15.01
N GLY A 14 6.11 35.32 -14.81
CA GLY A 14 5.31 34.67 -15.85
C GLY A 14 6.09 33.93 -16.93
N SER A 15 7.43 33.88 -16.87
CA SER A 15 8.23 33.17 -17.86
C SER A 15 8.08 31.65 -17.68
N GLN A 16 8.22 30.93 -18.77
CA GLN A 16 8.09 29.49 -18.82
C GLN A 16 9.24 28.80 -18.07
N VAL A 17 8.92 27.96 -17.11
CA VAL A 17 9.87 27.17 -16.31
C VAL A 17 9.59 25.69 -16.44
N SER A 18 10.60 24.85 -16.31
CA SER A 18 10.39 23.40 -16.26
C SER A 18 9.63 23.02 -14.99
N GLY A 19 8.67 22.13 -15.08
CA GLY A 19 7.73 21.76 -13.99
C GLY A 19 8.34 21.05 -12.78
N GLY A 20 9.53 21.40 -12.38
CA GLY A 20 10.26 20.91 -11.21
C GLY A 20 11.44 21.80 -10.85
N ALA A 21 11.57 22.93 -11.53
CA ALA A 21 12.63 23.88 -11.25
C ALA A 21 12.44 24.54 -9.88
N SER A 22 13.45 24.50 -9.04
CA SER A 22 13.44 25.18 -7.73
C SER A 22 13.56 26.70 -7.85
N PHE A 23 14.11 27.20 -8.96
CA PHE A 23 14.31 28.63 -9.24
C PHE A 23 13.96 28.95 -10.69
N CYS A 24 13.46 30.14 -10.94
CA CYS A 24 13.23 30.64 -12.29
C CYS A 24 14.55 30.98 -12.95
N SER A 25 14.81 30.49 -14.16
CA SER A 25 16.02 30.82 -14.94
C SER A 25 16.05 32.25 -15.44
N HIS A 26 14.90 32.97 -15.48
CA HIS A 26 14.80 34.33 -15.99
C HIS A 26 14.91 35.39 -14.89
N CYS A 27 14.27 35.20 -13.73
CA CYS A 27 14.23 36.19 -12.64
C CYS A 27 14.86 35.71 -11.32
N GLY A 28 15.34 34.47 -11.22
CA GLY A 28 15.94 33.91 -10.02
C GLY A 28 14.96 33.63 -8.88
N ALA A 29 13.67 33.93 -9.04
CA ALA A 29 12.68 33.72 -7.98
C ALA A 29 12.51 32.23 -7.66
N ALA A 30 12.50 31.92 -6.36
CA ALA A 30 12.21 30.55 -5.88
C ALA A 30 10.79 30.16 -6.29
N GLN A 31 10.63 28.96 -6.85
CA GLN A 31 9.33 28.43 -7.24
C GLN A 31 8.76 27.57 -6.12
N PRO A 32 7.45 27.70 -5.81
CA PRO A 32 6.82 26.86 -4.81
C PRO A 32 6.91 25.40 -5.25
N ARG A 33 7.61 24.58 -4.47
CA ARG A 33 7.56 23.14 -4.63
C ARG A 33 6.19 22.63 -4.18
N PRO A 34 5.48 21.85 -5.00
CA PRO A 34 4.28 21.20 -4.50
C PRO A 34 4.66 20.35 -3.28
N ALA A 35 3.87 20.45 -2.19
CA ALA A 35 4.15 19.78 -0.91
C ALA A 35 4.30 18.25 -1.02
N ASN A 36 3.76 17.65 -2.08
CA ASN A 36 3.90 16.22 -2.38
C ASN A 36 5.19 15.85 -3.14
N ALA A 37 5.99 16.83 -3.60
CA ALA A 37 7.23 16.53 -4.33
C ALA A 37 8.28 15.88 -3.42
N GLN A 38 8.32 16.25 -2.15
CA GLN A 38 9.27 15.70 -1.18
C GLN A 38 8.94 14.25 -0.80
N TYR A 39 7.65 13.91 -0.85
CA TYR A 39 7.16 12.55 -0.60
C TYR A 39 7.32 11.65 -1.83
N SER A 40 7.24 12.21 -3.03
CA SER A 40 7.49 11.47 -4.27
C SER A 40 8.96 11.05 -4.41
N ASP A 41 9.91 11.91 -4.01
CA ASP A 41 11.34 11.61 -4.11
C ASP A 41 11.76 10.38 -3.29
N PHE A 42 11.20 10.20 -2.08
CA PHE A 42 11.44 9.01 -1.27
C PHE A 42 10.87 7.74 -1.92
N LEU A 43 9.67 7.83 -2.46
CA LEU A 43 9.01 6.70 -3.11
C LEU A 43 9.58 6.42 -4.51
N ASP A 44 10.20 7.40 -5.17
CA ASP A 44 10.82 7.23 -6.48
C ASP A 44 12.06 6.33 -6.44
N GLY A 45 12.73 6.24 -5.30
CA GLY A 45 13.79 5.28 -5.03
C GLY A 45 13.30 3.87 -4.67
N LEU A 46 12.00 3.68 -4.36
CA LEU A 46 11.46 2.42 -3.94
C LEU A 46 11.18 1.51 -5.15
N SER A 47 11.81 0.34 -5.19
CA SER A 47 11.50 -0.66 -6.22
C SER A 47 10.11 -1.27 -5.98
N ASP A 48 9.44 -1.72 -7.05
CA ASP A 48 8.13 -2.38 -6.96
C ASP A 48 8.16 -3.60 -6.04
N ARG A 49 9.28 -4.33 -6.05
CA ARG A 49 9.52 -5.46 -5.14
C ARG A 49 9.55 -5.01 -3.68
N ALA A 50 10.32 -3.96 -3.38
CA ALA A 50 10.38 -3.42 -2.01
C ALA A 50 9.02 -2.88 -1.56
N ALA A 51 8.26 -2.24 -2.44
CA ALA A 51 6.90 -1.80 -2.17
C ALA A 51 5.98 -2.97 -1.78
N CYS A 52 6.01 -4.08 -2.54
CA CYS A 52 5.23 -5.28 -2.22
C CYS A 52 5.64 -5.89 -0.88
N ILE A 53 6.94 -5.98 -0.58
CA ILE A 53 7.45 -6.51 0.70
C ILE A 53 6.99 -5.63 1.87
N LEU A 54 7.07 -4.31 1.73
CA LEU A 54 6.64 -3.37 2.78
C LEU A 54 5.16 -3.56 3.16
N CYS A 55 4.29 -3.90 2.20
CA CYS A 55 2.87 -4.16 2.48
C CYS A 55 2.66 -5.35 3.43
N TYR A 56 3.57 -6.32 3.43
CA TYR A 56 3.45 -7.54 4.22
C TYR A 56 4.27 -7.54 5.52
N ILE A 57 4.81 -6.40 5.97
CA ILE A 57 5.41 -6.32 7.29
C ILE A 57 4.31 -6.49 8.34
N PRO A 58 4.39 -7.50 9.24
CA PRO A 58 3.34 -7.77 10.22
C PRO A 58 3.04 -6.52 11.05
N VAL A 59 1.73 -6.22 11.24
CA VAL A 59 1.19 -5.10 12.01
C VAL A 59 1.44 -3.72 11.38
N PHE A 60 2.66 -3.41 10.95
CA PHE A 60 3.00 -2.09 10.37
C PHE A 60 2.74 -1.98 8.87
N GLY A 61 2.66 -3.08 8.14
CA GLY A 61 2.54 -3.11 6.67
C GLY A 61 1.25 -2.49 6.12
N VAL A 62 0.21 -2.37 6.93
CA VAL A 62 -1.04 -1.70 6.52
C VAL A 62 -0.83 -0.21 6.24
N ILE A 63 0.04 0.47 7.01
CA ILE A 63 0.34 1.89 6.79
C ILE A 63 1.00 2.11 5.42
N PRO A 64 2.13 1.47 5.08
CA PRO A 64 2.70 1.57 3.75
C PRO A 64 1.76 1.07 2.65
N ALA A 65 0.93 0.04 2.88
CA ALA A 65 -0.06 -0.40 1.90
C ALA A 65 -1.07 0.70 1.54
N ILE A 66 -1.61 1.40 2.52
CA ILE A 66 -2.52 2.55 2.31
C ILE A 66 -1.80 3.69 1.59
N VAL A 67 -0.57 4.00 2.01
CA VAL A 67 0.26 5.03 1.38
C VAL A 67 0.53 4.71 -0.08
N LEU A 68 0.88 3.47 -0.41
CA LEU A 68 1.12 3.02 -1.77
C LEU A 68 -0.13 3.09 -2.64
N LEU A 69 -1.31 2.75 -2.08
CA LEU A 69 -2.59 2.88 -2.76
C LEU A 69 -2.95 4.35 -3.04
N ALA A 70 -2.61 5.27 -2.14
CA ALA A 70 -2.84 6.70 -2.29
C ALA A 70 -1.88 7.37 -3.27
N THR A 71 -0.72 6.76 -3.53
CA THR A 71 0.36 7.36 -4.33
C THR A 71 0.11 7.21 -5.83
N HIS A 72 0.20 8.31 -6.56
CA HIS A 72 0.03 8.34 -8.01
C HIS A 72 1.04 7.47 -8.77
N ARG A 73 2.25 7.28 -8.26
CA ARG A 73 3.30 6.48 -8.89
C ARG A 73 2.87 5.05 -9.15
N PHE A 74 2.24 4.42 -8.16
CA PHE A 74 1.84 3.01 -8.24
C PHE A 74 0.42 2.81 -8.79
N ARG A 75 -0.25 3.90 -9.21
CA ARG A 75 -1.62 3.85 -9.71
C ARG A 75 -1.78 2.98 -10.95
N ALA A 76 -0.77 2.95 -11.82
CA ALA A 76 -0.75 2.11 -13.02
C ALA A 76 -0.16 0.71 -12.78
N ASN A 77 0.43 0.45 -11.59
CA ASN A 77 1.07 -0.82 -11.30
C ASN A 77 0.09 -1.77 -10.61
N VAL A 78 -0.56 -2.60 -11.44
CA VAL A 78 -1.59 -3.58 -11.00
C VAL A 78 -1.04 -4.51 -9.92
N ARG A 79 0.23 -4.96 -10.04
CA ARG A 79 0.87 -5.86 -9.08
C ARG A 79 0.99 -5.25 -7.69
N VAL A 80 1.52 -4.04 -7.59
CA VAL A 80 1.70 -3.36 -6.29
C VAL A 80 0.34 -3.11 -5.64
N ARG A 81 -0.65 -2.68 -6.42
CA ARG A 81 -2.00 -2.44 -5.93
C ARG A 81 -2.68 -3.71 -5.44
N PHE A 82 -2.59 -4.78 -6.20
CA PHE A 82 -3.13 -6.07 -5.81
C PHE A 82 -2.55 -6.54 -4.48
N ASN A 83 -1.22 -6.50 -4.31
CA ASN A 83 -0.56 -6.87 -3.07
C ASN A 83 -0.95 -5.95 -1.91
N ALA A 84 -1.07 -4.64 -2.15
CA ALA A 84 -1.49 -3.67 -1.13
C ALA A 84 -2.94 -3.94 -0.66
N PHE A 85 -3.89 -4.16 -1.56
CA PHE A 85 -5.26 -4.54 -1.20
C PHE A 85 -5.30 -5.87 -0.44
N GLN A 86 -4.58 -6.87 -0.91
CA GLN A 86 -4.52 -8.17 -0.24
C GLN A 86 -3.94 -8.06 1.18
N ALA A 87 -2.92 -7.23 1.39
CA ALA A 87 -2.35 -6.95 2.71
C ALA A 87 -3.36 -6.23 3.64
N VAL A 88 -4.10 -5.25 3.13
CA VAL A 88 -5.16 -4.56 3.88
C VAL A 88 -6.26 -5.52 4.29
N TYR A 89 -6.76 -6.36 3.38
CA TYR A 89 -7.80 -7.33 3.71
C TYR A 89 -7.32 -8.38 4.72
N LEU A 90 -6.06 -8.83 4.61
CA LEU A 90 -5.48 -9.74 5.58
C LEU A 90 -5.37 -9.11 6.97
N PHE A 91 -5.02 -7.82 7.04
CA PHE A 91 -4.99 -7.08 8.29
C PHE A 91 -6.39 -6.90 8.89
N VAL A 92 -7.39 -6.60 8.06
CA VAL A 92 -8.80 -6.51 8.52
C VAL A 92 -9.27 -7.87 9.05
N ALA A 93 -8.96 -8.97 8.37
CA ALA A 93 -9.27 -10.32 8.85
C ALA A 93 -8.60 -10.60 10.21
N TRP A 94 -7.33 -10.19 10.37
CA TRP A 94 -6.62 -10.31 11.65
C TRP A 94 -7.27 -9.47 12.76
N LEU A 95 -7.72 -8.25 12.45
CA LEU A 95 -8.45 -7.40 13.41
C LEU A 95 -9.77 -8.04 13.83
N ILE A 96 -10.54 -8.59 12.90
CA ILE A 96 -11.79 -9.28 13.18
C ILE A 96 -11.55 -10.47 14.12
N VAL A 97 -10.57 -11.31 13.80
CA VAL A 97 -10.22 -12.46 14.65
C VAL A 97 -9.70 -12.02 16.03
N SER A 98 -8.98 -10.91 16.08
CA SER A 98 -8.37 -10.46 17.34
C SER A 98 -9.34 -9.73 18.27
N SER A 99 -10.33 -9.01 17.73
CA SER A 99 -11.25 -8.17 18.51
C SER A 99 -12.65 -8.74 18.58
N ALA A 100 -13.22 -9.21 17.48
CA ALA A 100 -14.61 -9.67 17.43
C ALA A 100 -14.77 -11.10 17.97
N MET A 101 -13.84 -12.00 17.67
CA MET A 101 -13.94 -13.39 18.12
C MET A 101 -13.93 -13.55 19.64
N PRO A 102 -13.05 -12.90 20.42
CA PRO A 102 -13.10 -12.98 21.88
C PRO A 102 -14.43 -12.48 22.47
N VAL A 103 -15.00 -11.42 21.89
CA VAL A 103 -16.28 -10.87 22.33
C VAL A 103 -17.42 -11.82 22.02
N LEU A 104 -17.44 -12.43 20.84
CA LEU A 104 -18.44 -13.39 20.44
C LEU A 104 -18.39 -14.66 21.30
N MET A 105 -17.19 -15.11 21.66
CA MET A 105 -16.97 -16.29 22.49
C MET A 105 -17.34 -16.07 23.97
N LEU A 106 -17.35 -14.82 24.43
CA LEU A 106 -17.81 -14.49 25.79
C LEU A 106 -19.30 -14.80 25.98
N THR A 107 -20.09 -14.82 24.91
CA THR A 107 -21.53 -15.09 24.93
C THR A 107 -21.86 -16.59 24.88
N VAL A 108 -20.90 -17.43 24.52
CA VAL A 108 -21.08 -18.88 24.41
C VAL A 108 -20.19 -19.54 25.47
N PRO A 109 -20.76 -20.13 26.55
CA PRO A 109 -19.96 -20.82 27.54
C PRO A 109 -19.36 -22.10 26.94
N GLY A 110 -18.08 -22.03 26.62
CA GLY A 110 -17.31 -23.13 26.04
C GLY A 110 -16.13 -23.51 26.97
N TRP A 111 -15.73 -24.74 26.95
CA TRP A 111 -14.78 -25.38 27.84
C TRP A 111 -13.29 -25.11 27.45
N GLY A 112 -12.91 -23.89 27.13
CA GLY A 112 -11.52 -23.57 26.73
C GLY A 112 -11.15 -23.91 25.28
N LEU A 113 -11.98 -24.65 24.56
CA LEU A 113 -11.78 -25.02 23.16
C LEU A 113 -11.84 -23.79 22.24
N GLU A 114 -12.58 -22.77 22.66
CA GLU A 114 -12.70 -21.49 22.00
C GLU A 114 -11.37 -20.74 21.91
N HIS A 115 -10.60 -20.71 23.02
CA HIS A 115 -9.28 -20.09 23.03
C HIS A 115 -8.32 -20.79 22.08
N LEU A 116 -8.37 -22.12 22.04
CA LEU A 116 -7.58 -22.93 21.11
C LEU A 116 -7.97 -22.63 19.66
N PHE A 117 -9.26 -22.52 19.38
CA PHE A 117 -9.76 -22.19 18.03
C PHE A 117 -9.28 -20.82 17.57
N VAL A 118 -9.41 -19.78 18.41
CA VAL A 118 -8.93 -18.42 18.09
C VAL A 118 -7.42 -18.40 17.92
N LEU A 119 -6.68 -19.14 18.76
CA LEU A 119 -5.22 -19.27 18.65
C LEU A 119 -4.81 -19.92 17.33
N VAL A 120 -5.45 -21.03 16.96
CA VAL A 120 -5.19 -21.71 15.68
C VAL A 120 -5.50 -20.79 14.51
N LEU A 121 -6.62 -20.05 14.56
CA LEU A 121 -6.99 -19.13 13.49
C LEU A 121 -5.97 -17.97 13.34
N LYS A 122 -5.49 -17.41 14.45
CA LYS A 122 -4.40 -16.42 14.45
C LYS A 122 -3.11 -16.99 13.87
N LEU A 123 -2.78 -18.22 14.23
CA LEU A 123 -1.58 -18.90 13.71
C LEU A 123 -1.69 -19.10 12.20
N VAL A 124 -2.83 -19.53 11.69
CA VAL A 124 -3.09 -19.70 10.25
C VAL A 124 -2.94 -18.34 9.52
N LEU A 125 -3.53 -17.28 10.04
CA LEU A 125 -3.39 -15.93 9.46
C LEU A 125 -1.93 -15.47 9.46
N PHE A 126 -1.21 -15.73 10.53
CA PHE A 126 0.21 -15.38 10.63
C PHE A 126 1.06 -16.19 9.63
N CYS A 127 0.82 -17.48 9.49
CA CYS A 127 1.48 -18.31 8.48
C CYS A 127 1.16 -17.83 7.05
N CYS A 128 -0.09 -17.48 6.76
CA CYS A 128 -0.46 -16.86 5.49
C CYS A 128 0.30 -15.56 5.25
N TRP A 129 0.47 -14.75 6.27
CA TRP A 129 1.21 -13.48 6.18
C TRP A 129 2.68 -13.70 5.81
N ILE A 130 3.35 -14.60 6.55
CA ILE A 130 4.76 -14.97 6.24
C ILE A 130 4.87 -15.58 4.85
N TYR A 131 3.93 -16.44 4.47
CA TYR A 131 3.91 -17.04 3.13
C TYR A 131 3.82 -15.97 2.03
N LEU A 132 2.94 -15.00 2.17
CA LEU A 132 2.78 -13.90 1.23
C LEU A 132 4.01 -12.98 1.19
N LEU A 133 4.62 -12.71 2.35
CA LEU A 133 5.87 -11.94 2.44
C LEU A 133 6.98 -12.62 1.62
N VAL A 134 7.16 -13.92 1.78
CA VAL A 134 8.17 -14.70 1.03
C VAL A 134 7.86 -14.69 -0.47
N LYS A 135 6.60 -14.85 -0.84
CA LYS A 135 6.17 -14.84 -2.24
C LYS A 135 6.31 -13.47 -2.88
N ALA A 136 5.99 -12.40 -2.17
CA ALA A 136 6.23 -11.03 -2.62
C ALA A 136 7.73 -10.77 -2.83
N ALA A 137 8.59 -11.30 -1.97
CA ALA A 137 10.03 -11.23 -2.13
C ALA A 137 10.56 -12.03 -3.34
N GLN A 138 9.85 -13.06 -3.76
CA GLN A 138 10.15 -13.86 -4.96
C GLN A 138 9.50 -13.29 -6.24
N GLU A 139 8.82 -12.15 -6.14
CA GLU A 139 8.08 -11.52 -7.25
C GLU A 139 6.96 -12.41 -7.84
N GLN A 140 6.48 -13.39 -7.09
CA GLN A 140 5.40 -14.28 -7.47
C GLN A 140 4.06 -13.73 -6.99
N GLU A 141 3.10 -13.62 -7.90
CA GLU A 141 1.73 -13.26 -7.56
C GLU A 141 0.99 -14.49 -7.05
N VAL A 142 0.62 -14.46 -5.78
CA VAL A 142 -0.20 -15.51 -5.17
C VAL A 142 -1.55 -14.93 -4.80
N ARG A 143 -2.61 -15.55 -5.31
CA ARG A 143 -4.00 -15.22 -4.95
C ARG A 143 -4.44 -16.11 -3.82
N LEU A 144 -4.73 -15.51 -2.67
CA LEU A 144 -5.40 -16.25 -1.59
C LEU A 144 -6.86 -16.52 -1.96
N PRO A 145 -7.40 -17.68 -1.61
CA PRO A 145 -8.83 -17.93 -1.77
C PRO A 145 -9.62 -16.87 -0.98
N VAL A 146 -10.70 -16.34 -1.57
CA VAL A 146 -11.58 -15.28 -1.03
C VAL A 146 -10.90 -13.90 -0.98
N ILE A 147 -9.80 -13.74 -0.23
CA ILE A 147 -9.10 -12.44 -0.05
C ILE A 147 -8.47 -11.98 -1.37
N GLY A 148 -7.88 -12.90 -2.14
CA GLY A 148 -7.29 -12.56 -3.44
C GLY A 148 -8.33 -12.14 -4.47
N ASP A 149 -9.52 -12.72 -4.46
CA ASP A 149 -10.61 -12.34 -5.36
C ASP A 149 -11.16 -10.96 -5.02
N LEU A 150 -11.30 -10.64 -3.73
CA LEU A 150 -11.68 -9.31 -3.27
C LEU A 150 -10.64 -8.26 -3.67
N ALA A 151 -9.37 -8.56 -3.47
CA ALA A 151 -8.27 -7.67 -3.87
C ALA A 151 -8.23 -7.45 -5.40
N ALA A 152 -8.49 -8.48 -6.19
CA ALA A 152 -8.55 -8.38 -7.65
C ALA A 152 -9.70 -7.49 -8.11
N ARG A 153 -10.90 -7.64 -7.53
CA ARG A 153 -12.07 -6.80 -7.82
C ARG A 153 -11.80 -5.34 -7.49
N SER A 154 -11.29 -5.07 -6.28
CA SER A 154 -10.95 -3.70 -5.85
C SER A 154 -9.87 -3.04 -6.71
N THR A 155 -8.95 -3.84 -7.24
CA THR A 155 -7.92 -3.34 -8.18
C THR A 155 -8.53 -2.98 -9.53
N SER A 156 -9.46 -3.79 -10.04
CA SER A 156 -10.11 -3.56 -11.35
C SER A 156 -11.09 -2.38 -11.34
N GLU A 157 -11.75 -2.10 -10.22
CA GLU A 157 -12.67 -0.97 -10.08
C GLU A 157 -11.97 0.39 -10.03
N GLN A 158 -10.67 0.42 -9.77
CA GLN A 158 -9.90 1.66 -9.64
C GLN A 158 -8.98 1.96 -10.84
N LEU A 159 -8.94 1.09 -11.84
CA LEU A 159 -8.21 1.30 -13.10
C LEU A 159 -9.09 2.04 -14.11
#